data_c11fafe88c602c4bab5d92cbcf54d769
#
_entry.id   c11fafe88c602c4bab5d92cbcf54d769
#
_cell.length_a   1.000
_cell.length_b   1.000
_cell.length_c   1.000
_cell.angle_alpha   90.00
_cell.angle_beta   90.00
_cell.angle_gamma   90.00
#
_symmetry.space_group_name_H-M   'P 1'
#
loop_
_entity.id
_entity.type
_entity.pdbx_description
1 polymer ?
#
loop_
_entity_poly.entity_id
_entity_poly.type
_entity_poly.pdbx_seq_one_letter_code
_entity_poly.pdbx_strand_id
1 'polypeptide(L)'
;MSQVTAELIESTLRAALGDIAALDVVNESHLHAGPAGAAEGSHWRVRIACQRMTGLSPLARHRLVYDALQSVIPQGIHALAIEAKGV
;
A
#
# COMPACT_ATOMS: atom_id res chain seq x y z
N MET A 1 -3.85 10.72 15.94
CA MET A 1 -3.10 9.45 15.80
C MET A 1 -3.54 8.71 14.57
N SER A 2 -2.59 8.20 13.81
CA SER A 2 -2.93 7.40 12.64
C SER A 2 -3.45 6.04 13.08
N GLN A 3 -4.52 5.59 12.45
CA GLN A 3 -5.07 4.26 12.67
C GLN A 3 -4.42 3.22 11.75
N VAL A 4 -3.58 3.67 10.83
CA VAL A 4 -3.02 2.80 9.80
C VAL A 4 -1.74 2.13 10.29
N THR A 5 -1.69 0.80 10.13
CA THR A 5 -0.51 0.00 10.45
C THR A 5 -0.15 -0.85 9.24
N ALA A 6 1.07 -1.39 9.23
CA ALA A 6 1.48 -2.32 8.18
C ALA A 6 0.55 -3.54 8.13
N GLU A 7 0.15 -4.04 9.29
CA GLU A 7 -0.74 -5.19 9.38
C GLU A 7 -2.12 -4.90 8.79
N LEU A 8 -2.64 -3.70 9.02
CA LEU A 8 -3.92 -3.31 8.44
C LEU A 8 -3.85 -3.26 6.92
N ILE A 9 -2.80 -2.66 6.37
CA ILE A 9 -2.59 -2.60 4.94
C ILE A 9 -2.46 -4.01 4.36
N GLU A 10 -1.65 -4.85 4.98
CA GLU A 10 -1.45 -6.22 4.54
C GLU A 10 -2.75 -7.02 4.53
N SER A 11 -3.48 -7.01 5.65
CA SER A 11 -4.71 -7.79 5.74
C SER A 11 -5.76 -7.30 4.76
N THR A 12 -5.84 -6.00 4.55
CA THR A 12 -6.76 -5.41 3.58
C THR A 12 -6.44 -5.85 2.16
N LEU A 13 -5.15 -5.83 1.79
CA LEU A 13 -4.73 -6.27 0.47
C LEU A 13 -4.98 -7.76 0.26
N ARG A 14 -4.68 -8.58 1.26
CA ARG A 14 -4.90 -10.03 1.15
C ARG A 14 -6.37 -10.37 1.02
N ALA A 15 -7.23 -9.65 1.74
CA ALA A 15 -8.67 -9.87 1.65
C ALA A 15 -9.22 -9.44 0.29
N ALA A 16 -8.71 -8.36 -0.27
CA ALA A 16 -9.22 -7.82 -1.52
C ALA A 16 -8.68 -8.53 -2.76
N LEU A 17 -7.41 -8.92 -2.74
CA LEU A 17 -6.74 -9.45 -3.94
C LEU A 17 -6.59 -10.97 -3.96
N GLY A 18 -6.65 -11.62 -2.82
CA GLY A 18 -6.55 -13.08 -2.75
C GLY A 18 -5.14 -13.59 -2.97
N ASP A 19 -4.90 -14.22 -4.11
CA ASP A 19 -3.64 -14.92 -4.39
C ASP A 19 -2.45 -13.98 -4.53
N ILE A 20 -1.87 -13.60 -3.41
CA ILE A 20 -0.68 -12.77 -3.37
C ILE A 20 0.55 -13.66 -3.20
N ALA A 21 1.48 -13.59 -4.15
CA ALA A 21 2.71 -14.39 -4.11
C ALA A 21 3.75 -13.76 -3.19
N ALA A 22 3.82 -12.43 -3.18
CA ALA A 22 4.75 -11.71 -2.31
C ALA A 22 4.14 -10.37 -1.94
N LEU A 23 4.33 -9.98 -0.69
CA LEU A 23 3.80 -8.71 -0.20
C LEU A 23 4.76 -8.15 0.84
N ASP A 24 5.16 -6.90 0.63
CA ASP A 24 6.01 -6.17 1.56
C ASP A 24 5.42 -4.79 1.75
N VAL A 25 5.13 -4.43 3.00
CA VAL A 25 4.55 -3.14 3.35
C VAL A 25 5.53 -2.42 4.27
N VAL A 26 6.03 -1.29 3.80
CA VAL A 26 7.07 -0.54 4.50
C VAL A 26 6.54 0.83 4.90
N ASN A 27 6.73 1.18 6.16
CA ASN A 27 6.43 2.51 6.66
C ASN A 27 7.62 3.40 6.38
N GLU A 28 7.44 4.38 5.51
CA GLU A 28 8.49 5.32 5.12
C GLU A 28 8.30 6.71 5.71
N SER A 29 7.43 6.85 6.69
CA SER A 29 7.15 8.15 7.29
C SER A 29 8.40 8.83 7.83
N HIS A 30 9.34 8.05 8.36
CA HIS A 30 10.59 8.58 8.91
C HIS A 30 11.48 9.21 7.84
N LEU A 31 11.37 8.79 6.58
CA LEU A 31 12.14 9.36 5.48
C LEU A 31 11.68 10.76 5.10
N HIS A 32 10.47 11.11 5.49
CA HIS A 32 9.85 12.38 5.18
C HIS A 32 9.61 13.22 6.43
N ALA A 33 10.09 12.73 7.56
CA ALA A 33 9.94 13.44 8.82
C ALA A 33 10.78 14.71 8.81
N GLY A 34 10.12 15.84 9.01
CA GLY A 34 10.76 17.12 9.11
C GLY A 34 10.35 17.80 10.40
N PRO A 35 10.81 19.05 10.60
CA PRO A 35 10.43 19.80 11.79
C PRO A 35 8.93 19.99 11.92
N ALA A 36 8.22 19.99 10.80
CA ALA A 36 6.77 20.09 10.82
C ALA A 36 6.10 18.78 11.21
N GLY A 37 6.88 17.70 11.32
CA GLY A 37 6.37 16.44 11.77
C GLY A 37 5.35 15.78 10.87
N ALA A 38 5.81 15.08 9.82
CA ALA A 38 4.90 14.17 9.15
C ALA A 38 4.37 13.19 10.19
N ALA A 39 3.07 12.99 10.24
CA ALA A 39 2.48 12.06 11.19
C ALA A 39 3.02 10.67 10.93
N GLU A 40 3.35 9.96 11.98
CA GLU A 40 3.80 8.58 11.86
C GLU A 40 2.72 7.75 11.18
N GLY A 41 3.12 6.92 10.21
CA GLY A 41 2.18 6.10 9.47
C GLY A 41 1.55 6.77 8.26
N SER A 42 1.99 7.97 7.90
CA SER A 42 1.38 8.72 6.79
C SER A 42 2.00 8.42 5.42
N HIS A 43 3.23 7.89 5.38
CA HIS A 43 3.93 7.58 4.12
C HIS A 43 4.24 6.09 4.07
N TRP A 44 3.71 5.43 3.06
CA TRP A 44 3.82 3.97 2.95
C TRP A 44 4.32 3.55 1.58
N ARG A 45 5.03 2.43 1.54
CA ARG A 45 5.41 1.76 0.30
C ARG A 45 4.86 0.35 0.32
N VAL A 46 4.21 -0.03 -0.75
CA VAL A 46 3.68 -1.39 -0.94
C VAL A 46 4.41 -2.02 -2.12
N ARG A 47 5.06 -3.16 -1.88
CA ARG A 47 5.62 -3.99 -2.93
C ARG A 47 4.82 -5.27 -2.98
N ILE A 48 4.21 -5.53 -4.13
CA ILE A 48 3.30 -6.66 -4.24
C ILE A 48 3.51 -7.40 -5.56
N ALA A 49 3.51 -8.73 -5.47
CA ALA A 49 3.49 -9.61 -6.64
C ALA A 49 2.26 -10.50 -6.52
N CYS A 50 1.41 -10.43 -7.52
CA CYS A 50 0.10 -11.07 -7.46
C CYS A 50 -0.29 -11.58 -8.85
N GLN A 51 -0.87 -12.78 -8.90
CA GLN A 51 -1.28 -13.37 -10.16
C GLN A 51 -2.32 -12.52 -10.89
N ARG A 52 -3.18 -11.83 -10.15
CA ARG A 52 -4.19 -10.95 -10.75
C ARG A 52 -3.59 -9.80 -11.54
N MET A 53 -2.32 -9.49 -11.29
CA MET A 53 -1.64 -8.37 -11.97
C MET A 53 -0.91 -8.82 -13.23
N THR A 54 -0.81 -10.12 -13.48
CA THR A 54 -0.17 -10.65 -14.67
C THR A 54 -0.94 -10.20 -15.90
N GLY A 55 -0.24 -9.60 -16.86
CA GLY A 55 -0.87 -9.11 -18.07
C GLY A 55 -1.50 -7.73 -17.96
N LEU A 56 -1.57 -7.15 -16.77
CA LEU A 56 -2.12 -5.81 -16.61
C LEU A 56 -1.06 -4.75 -16.87
N SER A 57 -1.50 -3.59 -17.35
CA SER A 57 -0.62 -2.43 -17.49
C SER A 57 -0.19 -1.91 -16.11
N PRO A 58 0.92 -1.14 -16.03
CA PRO A 58 1.31 -0.54 -14.76
C PRO A 58 0.21 0.32 -14.15
N LEU A 59 -0.54 1.05 -14.97
CA LEU A 59 -1.65 1.88 -14.49
C LEU A 59 -2.76 1.02 -13.88
N ALA A 60 -3.11 -0.08 -14.55
CA ALA A 60 -4.15 -0.97 -14.05
C ALA A 60 -3.73 -1.64 -12.74
N ARG A 61 -2.46 -2.01 -12.61
CA ARG A 61 -1.93 -2.57 -11.36
C ARG A 61 -2.01 -1.57 -10.23
N HIS A 62 -1.64 -0.33 -10.51
CA HIS A 62 -1.69 0.75 -9.53
C HIS A 62 -3.11 0.97 -9.02
N ARG A 63 -4.06 1.04 -9.95
CA ARG A 63 -5.47 1.21 -9.60
C ARG A 63 -6.00 0.06 -8.76
N LEU A 64 -5.58 -1.15 -9.07
CA LEU A 64 -6.01 -2.32 -8.32
C LEU A 64 -5.62 -2.22 -6.84
N VAL A 65 -4.39 -1.77 -6.58
CA VAL A 65 -3.92 -1.56 -5.20
C VAL A 65 -4.68 -0.40 -4.53
N TYR A 66 -4.85 0.70 -5.23
CA TYR A 66 -5.58 1.85 -4.69
C TYR A 66 -7.02 1.49 -4.36
N ASP A 67 -7.69 0.78 -5.24
CA ASP A 67 -9.07 0.38 -5.01
C ASP A 67 -9.16 -0.58 -3.81
N ALA A 68 -8.19 -1.47 -3.67
CA ALA A 68 -8.15 -2.39 -2.54
C ALA A 68 -7.98 -1.66 -1.22
N LEU A 69 -7.27 -0.52 -1.23
CA LEU A 69 -6.97 0.24 -0.02
C LEU A 69 -7.89 1.45 0.19
N GLN A 70 -8.93 1.61 -0.62
CA GLN A 70 -9.73 2.84 -0.58
C GLN A 70 -10.37 3.10 0.79
N SER A 71 -10.62 2.08 1.58
CA SER A 71 -11.17 2.27 2.93
C SER A 71 -10.10 2.66 3.93
N VAL A 72 -8.84 2.35 3.65
CA VAL A 72 -7.71 2.60 4.56
C VAL A 72 -7.05 3.94 4.29
N ILE A 73 -7.01 4.36 3.01
CA ILE A 73 -6.35 5.60 2.62
C ILE A 73 -6.84 6.80 3.42
N PRO A 74 -8.16 7.03 3.56
CA PRO A 74 -8.64 8.19 4.34
C PRO A 74 -8.30 8.12 5.82
N GLN A 75 -7.94 6.95 6.33
CA GLN A 75 -7.65 6.78 7.74
C GLN A 75 -6.26 7.28 8.14
N GLY A 76 -5.40 7.58 7.18
CA GLY A 76 -4.10 8.11 7.51
C GLY A 76 -2.99 7.90 6.50
N ILE A 77 -3.29 7.35 5.33
CA ILE A 77 -2.28 7.24 4.28
C ILE A 77 -2.23 8.55 3.52
N HIS A 78 -1.16 9.29 3.72
CA HIS A 78 -0.96 10.59 3.07
C HIS A 78 -0.27 10.43 1.72
N ALA A 79 0.70 9.54 1.65
CA ALA A 79 1.42 9.22 0.42
C ALA A 79 1.61 7.71 0.35
N LEU A 80 1.42 7.17 -0.85
CA LEU A 80 1.51 5.72 -1.06
C LEU A 80 2.30 5.45 -2.33
N ALA A 81 3.47 4.83 -2.15
CA ALA A 81 4.29 4.36 -3.26
C ALA A 81 3.95 2.89 -3.51
N ILE A 82 3.69 2.54 -4.76
CA ILE A 82 3.27 1.21 -5.14
C ILE A 82 4.22 0.62 -6.15
N GLU A 83 4.75 -0.57 -5.84
CA GLU A 83 5.53 -1.38 -6.77
C GLU A 83 4.77 -2.68 -6.95
N ALA A 84 4.05 -2.80 -8.04
CA ALA A 84 3.17 -3.92 -8.30
C ALA A 84 3.60 -4.67 -9.55
N LYS A 85 3.59 -6.00 -9.48
CA LYS A 85 3.95 -6.82 -10.63
C LYS A 85 3.13 -8.10 -10.67
N GLY A 86 3.09 -8.70 -11.86
CA GLY A 86 2.50 -10.02 -12.04
C GLY A 86 3.45 -11.13 -11.60
N VAL A 87 2.92 -12.30 -11.59
CA VAL A 87 3.67 -13.51 -11.23
C VAL A 87 3.79 -14.41 -12.42
#